data_2251d27c5014eb5468a9f797ee59e219
#
_entry.id   2251d27c5014eb5468a9f797ee59e219
#
_cell.length_a   1.000
_cell.length_b   1.000
_cell.length_c   1.000
_cell.angle_alpha   90.00
_cell.angle_beta   90.00
_cell.angle_gamma   90.00
#
_symmetry.space_group_name_H-M   'P 1'
#
loop_
_entity.id
_entity.type
_entity.pdbx_description
1 polymer ?
#
loop_
_entity_poly.entity_id
_entity_poly.type
_entity_poly.pdbx_seq_one_letter_code
_entity_poly.pdbx_strand_id
1 'polypeptide(L)'
;MICIAAFIILLIIWLFTPALKLFGFKKQAKSINQMFKKSMHCFSRRVTLRACDSNFKDEIKNSILRKVIVKHKKWVKPVSWAIEAVAGLIVLITVWSVLTVIKSALALFVFGTCDIQRPASCALNSTEACLIDGGNTESPIVSWFTDWGQIFNAMPAKFRSWNAQDYVVKSSTYRGEFSNEVSKDASVAVDIFDPGCIVCRRSFINQKNSGFFKTHKTYLLPYPIPGKFKNSDFITKYIEAVRGTQPENGEKISAEWMIVEKIFIEKDEKGILFQEKFNGENQTATTTEETEKILQGWLKNAGYLDFQIEEISKKAKSEEILNRVKENLRIVNDEIKTKSIPTLIYENQRHEGLYKASK
;
A
#
# COMPACT_ATOMS: atom_id res chain seq x y z
N MET A 1 37.19 -0.29 9.94
CA MET A 1 36.48 -0.50 8.64
C MET A 1 36.95 -1.77 7.91
N ILE A 2 38.26 -1.98 7.69
CA ILE A 2 38.79 -3.15 6.93
C ILE A 2 38.28 -4.50 7.49
N CYS A 3 38.26 -4.69 8.84
CA CYS A 3 37.77 -5.95 9.43
C CYS A 3 36.29 -6.21 9.13
N ILE A 4 35.44 -5.17 9.11
CA ILE A 4 34.01 -5.29 8.82
C ILE A 4 33.81 -5.58 7.33
N ALA A 5 34.51 -4.86 6.45
CA ALA A 5 34.47 -5.13 5.01
C ALA A 5 34.96 -6.55 4.68
N ALA A 6 36.07 -6.99 5.31
CA ALA A 6 36.58 -8.34 5.16
C ALA A 6 35.59 -9.40 5.65
N PHE A 7 34.89 -9.14 6.77
CA PHE A 7 33.83 -10.03 7.26
C PHE A 7 32.70 -10.16 6.26
N ILE A 8 32.22 -9.05 5.70
CA ILE A 8 31.12 -9.02 4.70
C ILE A 8 31.53 -9.82 3.45
N ILE A 9 32.70 -9.54 2.90
CA ILE A 9 33.21 -10.25 1.71
C ILE A 9 33.37 -11.75 2.01
N LEU A 10 33.98 -12.09 3.14
CA LEU A 10 34.17 -13.47 3.53
C LEU A 10 32.85 -14.19 3.86
N LEU A 11 31.84 -13.49 4.38
CA LEU A 11 30.50 -14.04 4.60
C LEU A 11 29.85 -14.42 3.25
N ILE A 12 29.91 -13.52 2.27
CA ILE A 12 29.40 -13.82 0.92
C ILE A 12 30.12 -15.01 0.32
N ILE A 13 31.47 -15.04 0.35
CA ILE A 13 32.25 -16.15 -0.18
C ILE A 13 31.95 -17.45 0.59
N TRP A 14 31.77 -17.36 1.91
CA TRP A 14 31.46 -18.51 2.76
C TRP A 14 30.10 -19.13 2.42
N LEU A 15 29.09 -18.34 2.07
CA LEU A 15 27.79 -18.85 1.61
C LEU A 15 27.91 -19.73 0.35
N PHE A 16 28.93 -19.48 -0.48
CA PHE A 16 29.23 -20.32 -1.65
C PHE A 16 30.15 -21.51 -1.39
N THR A 17 30.65 -21.69 -0.15
CA THR A 17 31.56 -22.81 0.17
C THR A 17 30.95 -24.20 -0.01
N PRO A 18 29.63 -24.44 0.20
CA PRO A 18 29.01 -25.73 -0.13
C PRO A 18 29.14 -26.07 -1.61
N ALA A 19 28.91 -25.09 -2.49
CA ALA A 19 29.08 -25.28 -3.94
C ALA A 19 30.54 -25.56 -4.31
N LEU A 20 31.50 -24.84 -3.73
CA LEU A 20 32.92 -25.09 -3.93
C LEU A 20 33.34 -26.50 -3.52
N LYS A 21 32.76 -27.07 -2.46
CA LYS A 21 33.00 -28.47 -2.05
C LYS A 21 32.46 -29.48 -3.06
N LEU A 22 31.28 -29.24 -3.63
CA LEU A 22 30.66 -30.03 -4.69
C LEU A 22 31.52 -30.06 -5.96
N PHE A 23 32.14 -28.94 -6.31
CA PHE A 23 33.06 -28.85 -7.48
C PHE A 23 34.51 -29.31 -7.19
N GLY A 24 34.76 -29.99 -6.09
CA GLY A 24 36.07 -30.60 -5.79
C GLY A 24 37.10 -29.68 -5.15
N PHE A 25 36.81 -28.39 -4.89
CA PHE A 25 37.74 -27.42 -4.32
C PHE A 25 37.85 -27.48 -2.77
N LYS A 26 38.00 -28.66 -2.20
CA LYS A 26 37.98 -28.91 -0.73
C LYS A 26 39.06 -28.12 0.04
N LYS A 27 40.27 -27.94 -0.52
CA LYS A 27 41.36 -27.17 0.12
C LYS A 27 41.04 -25.70 0.23
N GLN A 28 40.48 -25.08 -0.83
CA GLN A 28 40.06 -23.70 -0.84
C GLN A 28 38.92 -23.45 0.13
N ALA A 29 37.91 -24.34 0.13
CA ALA A 29 36.79 -24.24 1.08
C ALA A 29 37.23 -24.31 2.55
N LYS A 30 38.27 -25.12 2.89
CA LYS A 30 38.84 -25.19 4.24
C LYS A 30 39.56 -23.87 4.63
N SER A 31 40.34 -23.29 3.70
CA SER A 31 41.03 -21.99 3.92
C SER A 31 40.04 -20.85 4.13
N ILE A 32 39.00 -20.76 3.27
CA ILE A 32 37.92 -19.75 3.40
C ILE A 32 37.23 -19.87 4.75
N ASN A 33 36.93 -21.09 5.21
CA ASN A 33 36.26 -21.30 6.50
C ASN A 33 37.13 -20.86 7.69
N GLN A 34 38.44 -21.05 7.62
CA GLN A 34 39.37 -20.56 8.66
C GLN A 34 39.44 -19.03 8.68
N MET A 35 39.53 -18.38 7.50
CA MET A 35 39.55 -16.93 7.38
C MET A 35 38.21 -16.32 7.84
N PHE A 36 37.09 -16.96 7.51
CA PHE A 36 35.76 -16.53 7.96
C PHE A 36 35.64 -16.60 9.49
N LYS A 37 36.10 -17.67 10.15
CA LYS A 37 36.11 -17.77 11.62
C LYS A 37 36.91 -16.65 12.27
N LYS A 38 38.10 -16.32 11.75
CA LYS A 38 38.92 -15.19 12.24
C LYS A 38 38.19 -13.85 12.04
N SER A 39 37.55 -13.62 10.90
CA SER A 39 36.81 -12.40 10.61
C SER A 39 35.56 -12.26 11.49
N MET A 40 34.84 -13.35 11.75
CA MET A 40 33.68 -13.41 12.65
C MET A 40 34.07 -13.01 14.08
N HIS A 41 35.18 -13.54 14.58
CA HIS A 41 35.67 -13.18 15.90
C HIS A 41 36.04 -11.68 16.01
N CYS A 42 36.69 -11.14 14.98
CA CYS A 42 37.02 -9.70 14.94
C CYS A 42 35.73 -8.85 14.82
N PHE A 43 34.74 -9.27 14.04
CA PHE A 43 33.45 -8.59 13.92
C PHE A 43 32.70 -8.57 15.27
N SER A 44 32.57 -9.72 15.93
CA SER A 44 31.90 -9.84 17.24
C SER A 44 32.51 -8.91 18.27
N ARG A 45 33.87 -8.84 18.36
CA ARG A 45 34.55 -7.91 19.26
C ARG A 45 34.27 -6.44 18.91
N ARG A 46 34.19 -6.09 17.64
CA ARG A 46 33.86 -4.72 17.22
C ARG A 46 32.40 -4.33 17.53
N VAL A 47 31.47 -5.23 17.37
CA VAL A 47 30.06 -5.02 17.75
C VAL A 47 29.93 -4.79 19.26
N THR A 48 30.74 -5.49 20.06
CA THR A 48 30.80 -5.30 21.53
C THR A 48 31.75 -4.15 21.97
N LEU A 49 32.16 -3.26 21.05
CA LEU A 49 33.06 -2.11 21.29
C LEU A 49 34.44 -2.49 21.83
N ARG A 50 34.85 -3.75 21.69
CA ARG A 50 36.17 -4.23 22.09
C ARG A 50 37.17 -4.11 20.94
N ALA A 51 38.46 -3.87 21.29
CA ALA A 51 39.52 -3.85 20.28
C ALA A 51 39.64 -5.21 19.59
N CYS A 52 39.68 -5.21 18.25
CA CYS A 52 40.02 -6.41 17.47
C CYS A 52 41.55 -6.62 17.53
N ASP A 53 41.97 -7.89 17.59
CA ASP A 53 43.40 -8.21 17.50
C ASP A 53 43.94 -7.64 16.18
N SER A 54 44.95 -6.77 16.30
CA SER A 54 45.53 -5.98 15.20
C SER A 54 46.08 -6.84 14.06
N ASN A 55 46.49 -8.07 14.35
CA ASN A 55 47.13 -8.97 13.40
C ASN A 55 46.27 -9.32 12.18
N PHE A 56 44.94 -9.46 12.33
CA PHE A 56 44.05 -9.81 11.18
C PHE A 56 43.95 -8.67 10.19
N LYS A 57 43.87 -7.41 10.67
CA LYS A 57 43.87 -6.23 9.80
C LYS A 57 45.15 -6.12 9.00
N ASP A 58 46.27 -6.36 9.70
CA ASP A 58 47.60 -6.22 9.10
C ASP A 58 47.93 -7.40 8.17
N GLU A 59 47.48 -8.62 8.50
CA GLU A 59 47.56 -9.78 7.58
C GLU A 59 46.90 -9.50 6.24
N ILE A 60 45.68 -8.98 6.23
CA ILE A 60 44.93 -8.67 4.99
C ILE A 60 45.64 -7.53 4.25
N LYS A 61 45.95 -6.45 4.94
CA LYS A 61 46.60 -5.27 4.36
C LYS A 61 47.96 -5.63 3.75
N ASN A 62 48.76 -6.40 4.48
CA ASN A 62 50.07 -6.86 4.01
C ASN A 62 49.98 -7.85 2.85
N SER A 63 48.97 -8.73 2.84
CA SER A 63 48.74 -9.65 1.73
C SER A 63 48.45 -8.92 0.41
N ILE A 64 47.66 -7.85 0.47
CA ILE A 64 47.35 -7.01 -0.70
C ILE A 64 48.54 -6.14 -1.10
N LEU A 65 49.19 -5.52 -0.11
CA LEU A 65 50.30 -4.58 -0.34
C LEU A 65 51.63 -5.26 -0.71
N ARG A 66 51.80 -6.57 -0.43
CA ARG A 66 53.07 -7.29 -0.67
C ARG A 66 53.59 -7.15 -2.09
N LYS A 67 52.69 -7.23 -3.08
CA LYS A 67 53.06 -7.08 -4.51
C LYS A 67 53.43 -5.63 -4.86
N VAL A 68 52.82 -4.66 -4.20
CA VAL A 68 53.07 -3.22 -4.43
C VAL A 68 54.37 -2.77 -3.74
N ILE A 69 54.64 -3.25 -2.52
CA ILE A 69 55.83 -2.94 -1.76
C ILE A 69 57.11 -3.33 -2.52
N VAL A 70 57.06 -4.51 -3.17
CA VAL A 70 58.22 -5.04 -3.93
C VAL A 70 58.50 -4.24 -5.18
N LYS A 71 57.52 -3.75 -5.91
CA LYS A 71 57.70 -3.05 -7.20
C LYS A 71 57.74 -1.52 -7.10
N HIS A 72 56.96 -0.91 -6.21
CA HIS A 72 56.72 0.53 -6.19
C HIS A 72 56.56 1.11 -4.77
N LYS A 73 57.64 1.29 -4.03
CA LYS A 73 57.60 1.80 -2.63
C LYS A 73 56.85 3.14 -2.45
N LYS A 74 56.89 4.03 -3.46
CA LYS A 74 56.18 5.33 -3.42
C LYS A 74 54.67 5.21 -3.41
N TRP A 75 54.12 4.11 -3.89
CA TRP A 75 52.68 3.89 -4.00
C TRP A 75 52.07 3.19 -2.77
N VAL A 76 52.85 2.79 -1.82
CA VAL A 76 52.38 2.05 -0.61
C VAL A 76 51.38 2.87 0.20
N LYS A 77 51.66 4.16 0.46
CA LYS A 77 50.77 5.04 1.21
C LYS A 77 49.43 5.29 0.49
N PRO A 78 49.38 5.74 -0.80
CA PRO A 78 48.12 5.95 -1.52
C PRO A 78 47.32 4.67 -1.68
N VAL A 79 47.94 3.51 -1.96
CA VAL A 79 47.25 2.23 -2.07
C VAL A 79 46.68 1.80 -0.71
N SER A 80 47.39 1.99 0.38
CA SER A 80 46.90 1.74 1.74
C SER A 80 45.64 2.57 2.04
N TRP A 81 45.65 3.85 1.69
CA TRP A 81 44.51 4.74 1.88
C TRP A 81 43.32 4.35 0.98
N ALA A 82 43.58 4.00 -0.28
CA ALA A 82 42.57 3.50 -1.19
C ALA A 82 41.89 2.22 -0.67
N ILE A 83 42.65 1.27 -0.11
CA ILE A 83 42.09 0.06 0.52
C ILE A 83 41.15 0.42 1.68
N GLU A 84 41.54 1.39 2.51
CA GLU A 84 40.66 1.82 3.62
C GLU A 84 39.40 2.54 3.13
N ALA A 85 39.52 3.37 2.11
CA ALA A 85 38.38 4.06 1.49
C ALA A 85 37.39 3.05 0.85
N VAL A 86 37.89 2.09 0.06
CA VAL A 86 37.08 1.03 -0.54
C VAL A 86 36.41 0.17 0.54
N ALA A 87 37.14 -0.20 1.59
CA ALA A 87 36.56 -0.94 2.71
C ALA A 87 35.46 -0.15 3.40
N GLY A 88 35.64 1.17 3.59
CA GLY A 88 34.61 2.05 4.12
C GLY A 88 33.37 2.12 3.23
N LEU A 89 33.56 2.25 1.92
CA LEU A 89 32.49 2.27 0.96
C LEU A 89 31.66 0.97 0.97
N ILE A 90 32.33 -0.19 1.00
CA ILE A 90 31.66 -1.50 1.10
C ILE A 90 30.79 -1.57 2.35
N VAL A 91 31.29 -1.13 3.49
CA VAL A 91 30.52 -1.13 4.74
C VAL A 91 29.31 -0.22 4.63
N LEU A 92 29.46 0.99 4.08
CA LEU A 92 28.35 1.94 3.91
C LEU A 92 27.27 1.37 2.97
N ILE A 93 27.66 0.81 1.82
CA ILE A 93 26.72 0.19 0.88
C ILE A 93 25.98 -0.98 1.56
N THR A 94 26.69 -1.79 2.33
CA THR A 94 26.06 -2.95 3.00
C THR A 94 25.07 -2.49 4.07
N VAL A 95 25.45 -1.51 4.91
CA VAL A 95 24.55 -0.95 5.92
C VAL A 95 23.30 -0.35 5.23
N TRP A 96 23.49 0.42 4.17
CA TRP A 96 22.38 0.97 3.38
C TRP A 96 21.47 -0.13 2.84
N SER A 97 22.04 -1.19 2.25
CA SER A 97 21.28 -2.32 1.71
C SER A 97 20.49 -3.04 2.80
N VAL A 98 21.08 -3.31 3.95
CA VAL A 98 20.40 -3.94 5.08
C VAL A 98 19.25 -3.08 5.59
N LEU A 99 19.45 -1.77 5.75
CA LEU A 99 18.40 -0.85 6.16
C LEU A 99 17.26 -0.79 5.13
N THR A 100 17.58 -0.84 3.83
CA THR A 100 16.57 -0.89 2.77
C THR A 100 15.75 -2.17 2.82
N VAL A 101 16.38 -3.33 3.05
CA VAL A 101 15.66 -4.61 3.22
C VAL A 101 14.76 -4.57 4.46
N ILE A 102 15.24 -4.06 5.59
CA ILE A 102 14.43 -3.90 6.81
C ILE A 102 13.25 -2.95 6.55
N LYS A 103 13.50 -1.81 5.88
CA LYS A 103 12.44 -0.86 5.49
C LYS A 103 11.37 -1.54 4.65
N SER A 104 11.77 -2.27 3.60
CA SER A 104 10.84 -2.98 2.71
C SER A 104 10.04 -4.06 3.44
N ALA A 105 10.66 -4.80 4.35
CA ALA A 105 9.97 -5.79 5.18
C ALA A 105 8.95 -5.15 6.12
N LEU A 106 9.29 -4.03 6.76
CA LEU A 106 8.37 -3.27 7.61
C LEU A 106 7.23 -2.64 6.79
N ALA A 107 7.53 -2.08 5.61
CA ALA A 107 6.51 -1.55 4.71
C ALA A 107 5.54 -2.65 4.26
N LEU A 108 6.06 -3.83 3.94
CA LEU A 108 5.25 -4.99 3.59
C LEU A 108 4.33 -5.43 4.75
N PHE A 109 4.84 -5.42 5.97
CA PHE A 109 4.06 -5.73 7.17
C PHE A 109 2.97 -4.68 7.43
N VAL A 110 3.31 -3.38 7.31
CA VAL A 110 2.38 -2.28 7.66
C VAL A 110 1.37 -2.01 6.55
N PHE A 111 1.81 -1.97 5.29
CA PHE A 111 1.00 -1.54 4.14
C PHE A 111 0.69 -2.65 3.14
N GLY A 112 1.23 -3.86 3.31
CA GLY A 112 1.08 -4.94 2.33
C GLY A 112 1.90 -4.76 1.04
N THR A 113 2.79 -3.77 0.99
CA THR A 113 3.68 -3.49 -0.13
C THR A 113 5.09 -3.16 0.34
N CYS A 114 6.10 -3.59 -0.40
CA CYS A 114 7.50 -3.28 -0.07
C CYS A 114 7.98 -1.92 -0.64
N ASP A 115 7.22 -1.32 -1.55
CA ASP A 115 7.46 0.00 -2.12
C ASP A 115 6.23 0.91 -1.88
N ILE A 116 6.35 1.84 -0.95
CA ILE A 116 5.27 2.75 -0.55
C ILE A 116 4.97 3.76 -1.66
N GLN A 117 5.97 4.13 -2.45
CA GLN A 117 5.83 5.13 -3.51
C GLN A 117 5.19 4.54 -4.76
N ARG A 118 5.49 3.28 -5.05
CA ARG A 118 4.94 2.51 -6.19
C ARG A 118 4.39 1.18 -5.70
N PRO A 119 3.29 1.19 -4.96
CA PRO A 119 2.75 0.01 -4.31
C PRO A 119 2.49 -1.15 -5.28
N ALA A 120 2.08 -0.84 -6.52
CA ALA A 120 1.80 -1.84 -7.55
C ALA A 120 3.03 -2.68 -7.96
N SER A 121 4.26 -2.16 -7.77
CA SER A 121 5.49 -2.85 -8.18
C SER A 121 5.87 -4.03 -7.29
N CYS A 122 5.36 -4.08 -6.05
CA CYS A 122 5.79 -5.04 -5.03
C CYS A 122 4.69 -5.39 -4.01
N ALA A 123 3.42 -5.36 -4.40
CA ALA A 123 2.34 -5.72 -3.49
C ALA A 123 2.18 -7.24 -3.40
N LEU A 124 1.99 -7.76 -2.18
CA LEU A 124 1.62 -9.17 -1.97
C LEU A 124 0.28 -9.52 -2.63
N ASN A 125 -0.63 -8.53 -2.70
CA ASN A 125 -2.01 -8.70 -3.15
C ASN A 125 -2.37 -7.73 -4.29
N SER A 126 -1.49 -7.55 -5.29
CA SER A 126 -1.72 -6.64 -6.42
C SER A 126 -3.00 -6.96 -7.22
N THR A 127 -3.46 -8.21 -7.18
CA THR A 127 -4.73 -8.66 -7.79
C THR A 127 -5.94 -8.53 -6.86
N GLU A 128 -5.73 -8.25 -5.59
CA GLU A 128 -6.76 -8.22 -4.53
C GLU A 128 -6.98 -6.83 -3.94
N ALA A 129 -6.28 -5.81 -4.41
CA ALA A 129 -6.47 -4.43 -4.00
C ALA A 129 -6.12 -3.44 -5.11
N CYS A 130 -6.87 -2.33 -5.17
CA CYS A 130 -6.42 -1.14 -5.88
C CYS A 130 -5.55 -0.34 -4.93
N LEU A 131 -4.28 -0.17 -5.29
CA LEU A 131 -3.31 0.48 -4.42
C LEU A 131 -3.34 2.00 -4.64
N ILE A 132 -3.16 2.72 -3.53
CA ILE A 132 -3.07 4.17 -3.52
C ILE A 132 -1.61 4.53 -3.79
N ASP A 133 -1.33 5.04 -4.99
CA ASP A 133 0.00 5.49 -5.34
C ASP A 133 0.37 6.74 -4.51
N GLY A 134 1.62 6.79 -4.05
CA GLY A 134 2.09 7.88 -3.17
C GLY A 134 2.13 9.27 -3.82
N GLY A 135 1.93 9.35 -5.15
CA GLY A 135 1.84 10.60 -5.90
C GLY A 135 3.09 11.51 -5.83
N ASN A 136 4.14 11.07 -5.15
CA ASN A 136 5.31 11.90 -4.89
C ASN A 136 6.35 11.78 -5.99
N THR A 137 6.68 12.93 -6.58
CA THR A 137 7.83 13.14 -7.48
C THR A 137 9.13 13.44 -6.72
N GLU A 138 9.22 13.05 -5.44
CA GLU A 138 10.40 13.29 -4.61
C GLU A 138 11.60 12.48 -5.12
N SER A 139 12.80 13.02 -4.87
CA SER A 139 14.01 12.29 -5.22
C SER A 139 14.12 10.97 -4.44
N PRO A 140 14.72 9.90 -5.00
CA PRO A 140 14.81 8.58 -4.34
C PRO A 140 15.46 8.60 -2.95
N ILE A 141 16.33 9.58 -2.68
CA ILE A 141 16.97 9.74 -1.37
C ILE A 141 15.99 10.32 -0.35
N VAL A 142 15.24 11.37 -0.73
CA VAL A 142 14.25 12.00 0.14
C VAL A 142 13.13 11.01 0.46
N SER A 143 12.59 10.33 -0.56
CA SER A 143 11.55 9.31 -0.38
C SER A 143 12.00 8.17 0.53
N TRP A 144 13.28 7.78 0.49
CA TRP A 144 13.80 6.73 1.37
C TRP A 144 13.69 7.10 2.86
N PHE A 145 13.89 8.37 3.21
CA PHE A 145 13.75 8.86 4.60
C PHE A 145 12.27 9.10 4.97
N THR A 146 11.49 9.67 4.06
CA THR A 146 10.05 9.92 4.30
C THR A 146 9.27 8.61 4.48
N ASP A 147 9.64 7.54 3.77
CA ASP A 147 9.05 6.21 3.93
C ASP A 147 9.21 5.66 5.35
N TRP A 148 10.37 5.85 5.98
CA TRP A 148 10.57 5.46 7.38
C TRP A 148 9.58 6.16 8.31
N GLY A 149 9.39 7.47 8.11
CA GLY A 149 8.41 8.25 8.85
C GLY A 149 6.99 7.72 8.67
N GLN A 150 6.58 7.41 7.44
CA GLN A 150 5.27 6.83 7.14
C GLN A 150 5.08 5.46 7.79
N ILE A 151 6.09 4.57 7.73
CA ILE A 151 6.02 3.23 8.35
C ILE A 151 5.82 3.35 9.86
N PHE A 152 6.64 4.14 10.55
CA PHE A 152 6.54 4.29 12.01
C PHE A 152 5.24 4.96 12.43
N ASN A 153 4.75 5.93 11.66
CA ASN A 153 3.48 6.59 11.93
C ASN A 153 2.26 5.67 11.72
N ALA A 154 2.34 4.75 10.76
CA ALA A 154 1.25 3.82 10.48
C ALA A 154 1.32 2.52 11.29
N MET A 155 2.46 2.16 11.87
CA MET A 155 2.66 0.93 12.62
C MET A 155 1.67 0.74 13.79
N PRO A 156 1.34 1.76 14.62
CA PRO A 156 0.37 1.60 15.69
C PRO A 156 -1.03 1.20 15.18
N ALA A 157 -1.39 1.60 13.96
CA ALA A 157 -2.67 1.27 13.36
C ALA A 157 -2.87 -0.24 13.12
N LYS A 158 -1.80 -1.03 13.05
CA LYS A 158 -1.87 -2.51 12.93
C LYS A 158 -2.27 -3.21 14.24
N PHE A 159 -2.07 -2.57 15.37
CA PHE A 159 -2.26 -3.19 16.70
C PHE A 159 -3.44 -2.62 17.47
N ARG A 160 -4.08 -1.56 16.96
CA ARG A 160 -5.24 -0.97 17.62
C ARG A 160 -6.53 -1.72 17.27
N SER A 161 -7.49 -1.70 18.19
CA SER A 161 -8.88 -2.08 17.91
C SER A 161 -9.56 -1.00 17.05
N TRP A 162 -10.38 -1.41 16.09
CA TRP A 162 -11.04 -0.54 15.12
C TRP A 162 -12.55 -0.53 15.37
N ASN A 163 -13.08 0.56 15.89
CA ASN A 163 -14.52 0.72 16.02
C ASN A 163 -15.07 1.31 14.71
N ALA A 164 -15.85 0.52 13.96
CA ALA A 164 -16.44 0.96 12.70
C ALA A 164 -17.35 2.20 12.87
N GLN A 165 -18.01 2.35 14.03
CA GLN A 165 -18.89 3.48 14.29
C GLN A 165 -18.17 4.84 14.21
N ASP A 166 -16.88 4.89 14.52
CA ASP A 166 -16.08 6.13 14.48
C ASP A 166 -15.89 6.67 13.06
N TYR A 167 -16.12 5.82 12.04
CA TYR A 167 -15.90 6.15 10.62
C TYR A 167 -17.20 6.23 9.81
N VAL A 168 -18.35 6.16 10.47
CA VAL A 168 -19.65 6.34 9.80
C VAL A 168 -19.79 7.79 9.36
N VAL A 169 -19.93 8.02 8.06
CA VAL A 169 -20.14 9.35 7.49
C VAL A 169 -21.52 9.88 7.89
N LYS A 170 -21.55 11.14 8.29
CA LYS A 170 -22.83 11.80 8.68
C LYS A 170 -23.86 11.71 7.56
N SER A 171 -25.09 11.44 7.91
CA SER A 171 -26.23 11.25 6.99
C SER A 171 -26.07 10.06 6.01
N SER A 172 -25.09 9.16 6.25
CA SER A 172 -24.99 7.90 5.53
C SER A 172 -26.06 6.94 5.99
N THR A 173 -26.55 6.16 5.04
CA THR A 173 -27.50 5.07 5.29
C THR A 173 -26.80 3.74 5.01
N TYR A 174 -27.23 2.67 5.68
CA TYR A 174 -26.73 1.34 5.35
C TYR A 174 -27.61 0.66 4.32
N ARG A 175 -27.08 -0.35 3.64
CA ARG A 175 -27.87 -1.12 2.67
C ARG A 175 -29.08 -1.74 3.39
N GLY A 176 -30.26 -1.55 2.81
CA GLY A 176 -31.49 -2.12 3.36
C GLY A 176 -32.03 -1.40 4.59
N GLU A 177 -31.59 -0.17 4.89
CA GLU A 177 -32.13 0.63 6.01
C GLU A 177 -33.64 0.85 5.88
N PHE A 178 -34.14 0.98 4.68
CA PHE A 178 -35.56 1.16 4.37
C PHE A 178 -36.28 -0.13 3.96
N SER A 179 -35.55 -1.27 3.96
CA SER A 179 -36.09 -2.60 3.74
C SER A 179 -35.73 -3.47 4.94
N ASN A 180 -36.58 -4.35 5.43
CA ASN A 180 -36.28 -5.21 6.59
C ASN A 180 -35.26 -6.33 6.29
N GLU A 181 -34.29 -6.07 5.38
CA GLU A 181 -33.32 -7.08 4.96
C GLU A 181 -32.14 -7.26 5.92
N VAL A 182 -31.88 -6.29 6.79
CA VAL A 182 -30.78 -6.32 7.74
C VAL A 182 -31.26 -6.75 9.11
N SER A 183 -30.51 -7.65 9.76
CA SER A 183 -30.82 -8.10 11.13
C SER A 183 -30.84 -6.90 12.08
N LYS A 184 -31.78 -6.92 13.06
CA LYS A 184 -31.86 -5.88 14.11
C LYS A 184 -30.56 -5.79 14.92
N ASP A 185 -29.92 -6.93 15.16
CA ASP A 185 -28.70 -7.08 15.95
C ASP A 185 -27.43 -7.00 15.08
N ALA A 186 -27.55 -6.56 13.82
CA ALA A 186 -26.44 -6.44 12.92
C ALA A 186 -25.39 -5.45 13.46
N SER A 187 -24.13 -5.87 13.46
CA SER A 187 -23.00 -5.02 13.83
C SER A 187 -22.72 -3.96 12.75
N VAL A 188 -22.02 -2.90 13.13
CA VAL A 188 -21.65 -1.84 12.20
C VAL A 188 -20.42 -2.27 11.41
N ALA A 189 -20.42 -1.98 10.12
CA ALA A 189 -19.28 -2.09 9.24
C ALA A 189 -19.11 -0.80 8.39
N VAL A 190 -17.88 -0.50 7.98
CA VAL A 190 -17.59 0.59 7.04
C VAL A 190 -16.81 0.01 5.88
N ASP A 191 -17.28 0.26 4.66
CA ASP A 191 -16.63 -0.12 3.40
C ASP A 191 -15.99 1.12 2.75
N ILE A 192 -14.66 1.12 2.74
CA ILE A 192 -13.84 2.14 2.09
C ILE A 192 -13.57 1.66 0.67
N PHE A 193 -14.09 2.35 -0.32
CA PHE A 193 -14.07 1.91 -1.70
C PHE A 193 -13.86 3.07 -2.68
N ASP A 194 -13.42 2.73 -3.88
CA ASP A 194 -13.39 3.64 -5.03
C ASP A 194 -14.39 3.15 -6.08
N PRO A 195 -15.34 3.99 -6.55
CA PRO A 195 -16.32 3.58 -7.55
C PRO A 195 -15.72 3.13 -8.89
N GLY A 196 -14.47 3.54 -9.19
CA GLY A 196 -13.75 3.08 -10.40
C GLY A 196 -12.97 1.79 -10.22
N CYS A 197 -12.73 1.33 -8.99
CA CYS A 197 -11.86 0.20 -8.73
C CYS A 197 -12.54 -1.16 -8.96
N ILE A 198 -12.01 -1.97 -9.88
CA ILE A 198 -12.51 -3.32 -10.20
C ILE A 198 -12.49 -4.24 -8.97
N VAL A 199 -11.48 -4.10 -8.11
CA VAL A 199 -11.36 -4.92 -6.89
C VAL A 199 -12.44 -4.55 -5.88
N CYS A 200 -12.82 -3.26 -5.78
CA CYS A 200 -13.94 -2.80 -4.97
C CYS A 200 -15.25 -3.43 -5.44
N ARG A 201 -15.50 -3.47 -6.75
CA ARG A 201 -16.65 -4.18 -7.33
C ARG A 201 -16.66 -5.66 -6.97
N ARG A 202 -15.52 -6.34 -7.10
CA ARG A 202 -15.40 -7.77 -6.74
C ARG A 202 -15.66 -8.00 -5.26
N SER A 203 -15.12 -7.13 -4.40
CA SER A 203 -15.33 -7.16 -2.97
C SER A 203 -16.81 -6.98 -2.63
N PHE A 204 -17.45 -5.99 -3.23
CA PHE A 204 -18.88 -5.72 -3.07
C PHE A 204 -19.75 -6.92 -3.47
N ILE A 205 -19.48 -7.54 -4.61
CA ILE A 205 -20.19 -8.74 -5.08
C ILE A 205 -19.99 -9.91 -4.10
N ASN A 206 -18.77 -10.12 -3.60
CA ASN A 206 -18.50 -11.16 -2.61
C ASN A 206 -19.24 -10.91 -1.28
N GLN A 207 -19.29 -9.67 -0.79
CA GLN A 207 -20.06 -9.28 0.38
C GLN A 207 -21.55 -9.54 0.18
N LYS A 208 -22.10 -9.16 -0.97
CA LYS A 208 -23.50 -9.39 -1.32
C LYS A 208 -23.83 -10.89 -1.36
N ASN A 209 -23.00 -11.68 -2.03
CA ASN A 209 -23.23 -13.12 -2.21
C ASN A 209 -23.07 -13.91 -0.92
N SER A 210 -22.19 -13.49 0.00
CA SER A 210 -21.99 -14.11 1.31
C SER A 210 -23.08 -13.75 2.33
N GLY A 211 -23.96 -12.80 2.02
CA GLY A 211 -24.92 -12.28 2.96
C GLY A 211 -24.36 -11.30 4.00
N PHE A 212 -23.14 -10.80 3.80
CA PHE A 212 -22.49 -9.84 4.69
C PHE A 212 -23.38 -8.62 4.99
N PHE A 213 -24.05 -8.09 3.97
CA PHE A 213 -24.96 -6.94 4.12
C PHE A 213 -26.24 -7.25 4.90
N LYS A 214 -26.56 -8.52 5.17
CA LYS A 214 -27.68 -8.91 6.03
C LYS A 214 -27.29 -8.97 7.50
N THR A 215 -26.01 -9.25 7.77
CA THR A 215 -25.45 -9.42 9.12
C THR A 215 -24.74 -8.16 9.62
N HIS A 216 -24.44 -7.21 8.71
CA HIS A 216 -23.73 -5.96 9.04
C HIS A 216 -24.48 -4.75 8.50
N LYS A 217 -24.67 -3.73 9.35
CA LYS A 217 -25.07 -2.37 8.94
C LYS A 217 -23.87 -1.71 8.30
N THR A 218 -23.69 -1.98 7.01
CA THR A 218 -22.49 -1.49 6.26
C THR A 218 -22.74 -0.09 5.76
N TYR A 219 -21.87 0.84 6.14
CA TYR A 219 -21.86 2.22 5.68
C TYR A 219 -20.74 2.44 4.66
N LEU A 220 -21.01 3.31 3.70
CA LEU A 220 -20.12 3.59 2.59
C LEU A 220 -19.22 4.79 2.88
N LEU A 221 -17.90 4.61 2.79
CA LEU A 221 -16.89 5.68 2.82
C LEU A 221 -16.18 5.73 1.45
N PRO A 222 -16.70 6.50 0.47
CA PRO A 222 -16.10 6.57 -0.84
C PRO A 222 -14.77 7.32 -0.79
N TYR A 223 -13.77 6.72 -1.40
CA TYR A 223 -12.41 7.23 -1.52
C TYR A 223 -11.97 7.17 -2.98
N PRO A 224 -12.07 8.26 -3.74
CA PRO A 224 -11.59 8.29 -5.11
C PRO A 224 -10.06 8.29 -5.11
N ILE A 225 -9.43 7.26 -5.66
CA ILE A 225 -7.97 7.19 -5.75
C ILE A 225 -7.49 8.30 -6.70
N PRO A 226 -6.71 9.28 -6.23
CA PRO A 226 -6.38 10.45 -7.02
C PRO A 226 -5.75 10.09 -8.38
N GLY A 227 -6.32 10.63 -9.46
CA GLY A 227 -5.81 10.47 -10.82
C GLY A 227 -5.87 9.08 -11.43
N LYS A 228 -6.43 8.08 -10.74
CA LYS A 228 -6.42 6.69 -11.20
C LYS A 228 -7.57 6.35 -12.14
N PHE A 229 -8.77 6.83 -11.83
CA PHE A 229 -9.98 6.52 -12.59
C PHE A 229 -10.67 7.80 -13.06
N LYS A 230 -11.08 7.84 -14.31
CA LYS A 230 -11.51 9.08 -14.99
C LYS A 230 -12.64 9.82 -14.29
N ASN A 231 -13.72 9.10 -13.93
CA ASN A 231 -14.92 9.70 -13.36
C ASN A 231 -15.09 9.41 -11.85
N SER A 232 -14.15 8.73 -11.21
CA SER A 232 -14.28 8.30 -9.82
C SER A 232 -14.48 9.45 -8.85
N ASP A 233 -13.72 10.54 -9.00
CA ASP A 233 -13.86 11.75 -8.18
C ASP A 233 -15.25 12.40 -8.34
N PHE A 234 -15.74 12.53 -9.58
CA PHE A 234 -17.07 13.07 -9.85
C PHE A 234 -18.17 12.19 -9.26
N ILE A 235 -18.08 10.87 -9.46
CA ILE A 235 -19.06 9.91 -8.93
C ILE A 235 -19.07 9.96 -7.40
N THR A 236 -17.91 10.05 -6.77
CA THR A 236 -17.79 10.20 -5.32
C THR A 236 -18.51 11.45 -4.82
N LYS A 237 -18.31 12.59 -5.49
CA LYS A 237 -19.03 13.83 -5.17
C LYS A 237 -20.55 13.65 -5.32
N TYR A 238 -20.98 12.92 -6.32
CA TYR A 238 -22.39 12.66 -6.54
C TYR A 238 -22.99 11.75 -5.45
N ILE A 239 -22.26 10.70 -5.04
CA ILE A 239 -22.62 9.85 -3.89
C ILE A 239 -22.76 10.69 -2.60
N GLU A 240 -21.81 11.59 -2.34
CA GLU A 240 -21.88 12.47 -1.17
C GLU A 240 -23.04 13.48 -1.25
N ALA A 241 -23.40 13.92 -2.45
CA ALA A 241 -24.50 14.88 -2.63
C ALA A 241 -25.88 14.25 -2.38
N VAL A 242 -26.07 12.98 -2.72
CA VAL A 242 -27.35 12.28 -2.51
C VAL A 242 -27.56 11.76 -1.09
N ARG A 243 -26.51 11.78 -0.24
CA ARG A 243 -26.63 11.30 1.14
C ARG A 243 -27.74 12.01 1.90
N GLY A 244 -28.60 11.22 2.54
CA GLY A 244 -29.71 11.72 3.34
C GLY A 244 -30.84 12.34 2.53
N THR A 245 -30.79 12.31 1.20
CA THR A 245 -31.93 12.71 0.35
C THR A 245 -32.89 11.55 0.15
N GLN A 246 -34.16 11.87 -0.09
CA GLN A 246 -35.22 10.90 -0.35
C GLN A 246 -36.01 11.32 -1.59
N PRO A 247 -36.50 10.39 -2.41
CA PRO A 247 -37.38 10.73 -3.50
C PRO A 247 -38.71 11.28 -2.99
N GLU A 248 -39.26 12.27 -3.70
CA GLU A 248 -40.58 12.80 -3.39
C GLU A 248 -41.67 11.79 -3.74
N ASN A 249 -41.50 11.07 -4.85
CA ASN A 249 -42.41 10.05 -5.30
C ASN A 249 -41.79 8.65 -5.15
N GLY A 250 -42.52 7.73 -4.53
CA GLY A 250 -42.09 6.36 -4.41
C GLY A 250 -41.67 5.95 -2.99
N GLU A 251 -40.94 4.82 -2.89
CA GLU A 251 -40.49 4.27 -1.63
C GLU A 251 -39.21 4.96 -1.17
N LYS A 252 -39.03 5.04 0.15
CA LYS A 252 -37.77 5.50 0.73
C LYS A 252 -36.62 4.59 0.34
N ILE A 253 -35.53 5.15 -0.09
CA ILE A 253 -34.34 4.41 -0.52
C ILE A 253 -33.06 5.00 0.08
N SER A 254 -32.04 4.19 0.12
CA SER A 254 -30.67 4.66 0.32
C SER A 254 -30.08 5.00 -1.06
N ALA A 255 -30.09 6.28 -1.42
CA ALA A 255 -29.70 6.71 -2.76
C ALA A 255 -28.22 6.45 -3.07
N GLU A 256 -27.33 6.62 -2.07
CA GLU A 256 -25.92 6.30 -2.21
C GLU A 256 -25.72 4.80 -2.49
N TRP A 257 -26.46 3.91 -1.84
CA TRP A 257 -26.40 2.48 -2.08
C TRP A 257 -26.93 2.09 -3.45
N MET A 258 -28.05 2.68 -3.85
CA MET A 258 -28.62 2.47 -5.19
C MET A 258 -27.59 2.82 -6.27
N ILE A 259 -26.91 3.96 -6.16
CA ILE A 259 -25.88 4.37 -7.13
C ILE A 259 -24.73 3.38 -7.16
N VAL A 260 -24.21 2.99 -6.00
CA VAL A 260 -23.07 2.04 -5.92
C VAL A 260 -23.44 0.67 -6.46
N GLU A 261 -24.64 0.15 -6.13
CA GLU A 261 -25.12 -1.13 -6.69
C GLU A 261 -25.23 -1.08 -8.20
N LYS A 262 -25.78 0.00 -8.77
CA LYS A 262 -25.88 0.17 -10.23
C LYS A 262 -24.51 0.23 -10.88
N ILE A 263 -23.57 0.96 -10.33
CA ILE A 263 -22.20 1.04 -10.86
C ILE A 263 -21.53 -0.33 -10.86
N PHE A 264 -21.65 -1.10 -9.78
CA PHE A 264 -20.91 -2.35 -9.62
C PHE A 264 -21.58 -3.57 -10.24
N ILE A 265 -22.90 -3.56 -10.43
CA ILE A 265 -23.65 -4.76 -10.82
C ILE A 265 -24.34 -4.58 -12.17
N GLU A 266 -24.92 -3.39 -12.43
CA GLU A 266 -25.75 -3.21 -13.62
C GLU A 266 -24.94 -3.00 -14.89
N LYS A 267 -25.53 -3.38 -15.99
CA LYS A 267 -25.01 -3.23 -17.34
C LYS A 267 -25.93 -2.32 -18.17
N ASP A 268 -25.34 -1.64 -19.11
CA ASP A 268 -26.13 -0.88 -20.09
C ASP A 268 -26.77 -1.80 -21.13
N GLU A 269 -27.54 -1.21 -22.05
CA GLU A 269 -28.24 -1.93 -23.14
C GLU A 269 -27.31 -2.75 -24.05
N LYS A 270 -26.02 -2.42 -24.07
CA LYS A 270 -24.99 -3.15 -24.83
C LYS A 270 -24.29 -4.24 -24.00
N GLY A 271 -24.70 -4.44 -22.75
CA GLY A 271 -24.12 -5.42 -21.85
C GLY A 271 -22.80 -4.96 -21.19
N ILE A 272 -22.44 -3.68 -21.31
CA ILE A 272 -21.24 -3.11 -20.70
C ILE A 272 -21.57 -2.70 -19.26
N LEU A 273 -20.73 -3.10 -18.29
CA LEU A 273 -20.87 -2.68 -16.91
C LEU A 273 -20.73 -1.15 -16.78
N PHE A 274 -21.59 -0.53 -15.97
CA PHE A 274 -21.51 0.92 -15.76
C PHE A 274 -20.18 1.36 -15.18
N GLN A 275 -19.54 0.57 -14.33
CA GLN A 275 -18.20 0.86 -13.84
C GLN A 275 -17.18 0.99 -14.98
N GLU A 276 -17.21 0.07 -15.94
CA GLU A 276 -16.33 0.09 -17.11
C GLU A 276 -16.68 1.25 -18.03
N LYS A 277 -17.97 1.51 -18.23
CA LYS A 277 -18.47 2.62 -19.04
C LYS A 277 -18.02 3.98 -18.51
N PHE A 278 -17.98 4.16 -17.18
CA PHE A 278 -17.57 5.42 -16.56
C PHE A 278 -16.05 5.60 -16.51
N ASN A 279 -15.30 4.52 -16.33
CA ASN A 279 -13.86 4.58 -15.99
C ASN A 279 -12.99 3.74 -16.95
N GLY A 280 -13.53 3.20 -18.03
CA GLY A 280 -12.86 2.26 -18.93
C GLY A 280 -11.47 2.68 -19.38
N GLU A 281 -10.56 1.72 -19.47
CA GLU A 281 -9.15 1.92 -19.81
C GLU A 281 -8.93 2.34 -21.28
N ASN A 282 -9.87 2.07 -22.17
CA ASN A 282 -9.73 2.21 -23.61
C ASN A 282 -10.55 3.39 -24.16
N GLN A 283 -10.21 4.63 -23.89
CA GLN A 283 -10.77 5.85 -24.52
C GLN A 283 -12.33 5.89 -24.68
N THR A 284 -13.02 4.84 -24.25
CA THR A 284 -14.48 4.64 -24.32
C THR A 284 -15.19 5.11 -23.06
N ALA A 285 -14.45 5.59 -22.06
CA ALA A 285 -15.07 6.14 -20.86
C ALA A 285 -15.89 7.38 -21.19
N THR A 286 -17.10 7.43 -20.64
CA THR A 286 -18.01 8.58 -20.76
C THR A 286 -17.33 9.87 -20.31
N THR A 287 -17.79 10.99 -20.87
CA THR A 287 -17.46 12.30 -20.31
C THR A 287 -18.15 12.49 -18.94
N THR A 288 -17.73 13.48 -18.19
CA THR A 288 -18.34 13.78 -16.89
C THR A 288 -19.83 14.16 -17.07
N GLU A 289 -20.15 14.89 -18.14
CA GLU A 289 -21.53 15.32 -18.49
C GLU A 289 -22.41 14.12 -18.86
N GLU A 290 -21.88 13.15 -19.61
CA GLU A 290 -22.59 11.91 -19.92
C GLU A 290 -22.80 11.06 -18.66
N THR A 291 -21.79 10.97 -17.80
CA THR A 291 -21.89 10.29 -16.51
C THR A 291 -22.97 10.93 -15.65
N GLU A 292 -22.98 12.27 -15.54
CA GLU A 292 -24.01 13.01 -14.80
C GLU A 292 -25.43 12.71 -15.32
N LYS A 293 -25.65 12.72 -16.63
CA LYS A 293 -26.95 12.38 -17.22
C LYS A 293 -27.43 10.98 -16.88
N ILE A 294 -26.51 10.01 -16.84
CA ILE A 294 -26.85 8.63 -16.44
C ILE A 294 -27.27 8.58 -14.97
N LEU A 295 -26.50 9.25 -14.08
CA LEU A 295 -26.83 9.31 -12.64
C LEU A 295 -28.16 10.01 -12.39
N GLN A 296 -28.45 11.11 -13.10
CA GLN A 296 -29.73 11.82 -13.07
C GLN A 296 -30.87 10.90 -13.51
N GLY A 297 -30.67 10.13 -14.58
CA GLY A 297 -31.66 9.14 -15.06
C GLY A 297 -31.97 8.07 -14.01
N TRP A 298 -30.95 7.61 -13.25
CA TRP A 298 -31.19 6.66 -12.17
C TRP A 298 -31.99 7.26 -11.02
N LEU A 299 -31.74 8.52 -10.64
CA LEU A 299 -32.52 9.22 -9.63
C LEU A 299 -33.97 9.44 -10.10
N LYS A 300 -34.18 9.83 -11.37
CA LYS A 300 -35.51 10.00 -11.93
C LYS A 300 -36.31 8.70 -11.89
N ASN A 301 -35.67 7.58 -12.26
CA ASN A 301 -36.29 6.25 -12.19
C ASN A 301 -36.60 5.81 -10.74
N ALA A 302 -35.87 6.34 -9.76
CA ALA A 302 -36.10 6.11 -8.34
C ALA A 302 -37.18 7.01 -7.72
N GLY A 303 -37.80 7.90 -8.49
CA GLY A 303 -38.89 8.77 -8.06
C GLY A 303 -38.46 10.17 -7.60
N TYR A 304 -37.20 10.59 -7.83
CA TYR A 304 -36.80 11.98 -7.63
C TYR A 304 -37.40 12.88 -8.70
N LEU A 305 -37.89 14.03 -8.29
CA LEU A 305 -38.39 15.05 -9.19
C LEU A 305 -37.25 15.84 -9.85
N ASP A 306 -37.52 16.46 -11.00
CA ASP A 306 -36.48 17.17 -11.75
C ASP A 306 -35.82 18.28 -10.93
N PHE A 307 -36.56 18.99 -10.07
CA PHE A 307 -35.97 20.01 -9.19
C PHE A 307 -35.02 19.42 -8.13
N GLN A 308 -35.36 18.25 -7.57
CA GLN A 308 -34.47 17.55 -6.60
C GLN A 308 -33.18 17.10 -7.28
N ILE A 309 -33.28 16.59 -8.51
CA ILE A 309 -32.15 16.15 -9.32
C ILE A 309 -31.23 17.34 -9.63
N GLU A 310 -31.82 18.50 -9.98
CA GLU A 310 -31.05 19.72 -10.23
C GLU A 310 -30.35 20.21 -8.97
N GLU A 311 -31.01 20.18 -7.82
CA GLU A 311 -30.42 20.52 -6.51
C GLU A 311 -29.26 19.60 -6.15
N ILE A 312 -29.42 18.28 -6.31
CA ILE A 312 -28.37 17.29 -6.10
C ILE A 312 -27.17 17.55 -7.03
N SER A 313 -27.43 17.85 -8.30
CA SER A 313 -26.39 18.14 -9.29
C SER A 313 -25.61 19.42 -8.96
N LYS A 314 -26.29 20.46 -8.48
CA LYS A 314 -25.65 21.68 -7.97
C LYS A 314 -24.83 21.38 -6.71
N LYS A 315 -25.41 20.63 -5.79
CA LYS A 315 -24.76 20.23 -4.55
C LYS A 315 -23.49 19.40 -4.81
N ALA A 316 -23.50 18.48 -5.76
CA ALA A 316 -22.31 17.69 -6.13
C ALA A 316 -21.12 18.55 -6.61
N LYS A 317 -21.41 19.75 -7.12
CA LYS A 317 -20.41 20.73 -7.59
C LYS A 317 -20.05 21.79 -6.52
N SER A 318 -20.68 21.73 -5.34
CA SER A 318 -20.50 22.70 -4.28
C SER A 318 -19.20 22.51 -3.50
N GLU A 319 -18.74 23.59 -2.87
CA GLU A 319 -17.58 23.54 -1.97
C GLU A 319 -17.83 22.66 -0.73
N GLU A 320 -19.08 22.56 -0.28
CA GLU A 320 -19.48 21.67 0.82
C GLU A 320 -19.12 20.23 0.49
N ILE A 321 -19.51 19.74 -0.69
CA ILE A 321 -19.23 18.36 -1.11
C ILE A 321 -17.73 18.16 -1.39
N LEU A 322 -17.07 19.14 -1.99
CA LEU A 322 -15.62 19.08 -2.16
C LEU A 322 -14.89 18.92 -0.81
N ASN A 323 -15.34 19.63 0.21
CA ASN A 323 -14.75 19.52 1.55
C ASN A 323 -15.08 18.17 2.20
N ARG A 324 -16.27 17.60 1.98
CA ARG A 324 -16.59 16.22 2.43
C ARG A 324 -15.69 15.20 1.78
N VAL A 325 -15.46 15.27 0.48
CA VAL A 325 -14.55 14.35 -0.22
C VAL A 325 -13.12 14.51 0.29
N LYS A 326 -12.65 15.74 0.52
CA LYS A 326 -11.34 15.97 1.16
C LYS A 326 -11.26 15.35 2.56
N GLU A 327 -12.33 15.43 3.33
CA GLU A 327 -12.40 14.82 4.66
C GLU A 327 -12.36 13.28 4.57
N ASN A 328 -13.06 12.67 3.62
CA ASN A 328 -12.95 11.23 3.37
C ASN A 328 -11.50 10.83 3.04
N LEU A 329 -10.83 11.62 2.18
CA LEU A 329 -9.42 11.39 1.85
C LEU A 329 -8.53 11.53 3.10
N ARG A 330 -8.76 12.54 3.93
CA ARG A 330 -8.02 12.74 5.20
C ARG A 330 -8.22 11.58 6.15
N ILE A 331 -9.47 11.17 6.37
CA ILE A 331 -9.79 10.02 7.26
C ILE A 331 -9.04 8.77 6.80
N VAL A 332 -9.06 8.46 5.50
CA VAL A 332 -8.41 7.27 4.98
C VAL A 332 -6.88 7.36 5.06
N ASN A 333 -6.30 8.50 4.70
CA ASN A 333 -4.86 8.68 4.64
C ASN A 333 -4.22 8.89 6.02
N ASP A 334 -4.85 9.68 6.90
CA ASP A 334 -4.23 10.13 8.15
C ASP A 334 -4.70 9.34 9.37
N GLU A 335 -5.94 8.86 9.38
CA GLU A 335 -6.48 8.10 10.52
C GLU A 335 -6.45 6.60 10.28
N ILE A 336 -7.03 6.13 9.15
CA ILE A 336 -7.07 4.70 8.80
C ILE A 336 -5.70 4.25 8.31
N LYS A 337 -4.98 5.09 7.59
CA LYS A 337 -3.60 4.85 7.10
C LYS A 337 -3.47 3.59 6.26
N THR A 338 -4.49 3.30 5.45
CA THR A 338 -4.43 2.22 4.48
C THR A 338 -3.82 2.68 3.15
N LYS A 339 -3.14 1.77 2.47
CA LYS A 339 -2.68 1.95 1.08
C LYS A 339 -3.43 1.05 0.11
N SER A 340 -4.41 0.32 0.59
CA SER A 340 -5.15 -0.69 -0.16
C SER A 340 -6.64 -0.38 -0.18
N ILE A 341 -7.25 -0.29 -1.36
CA ILE A 341 -8.68 -0.15 -1.56
C ILE A 341 -9.18 -1.37 -2.35
N PRO A 342 -10.25 -2.07 -1.92
CA PRO A 342 -11.10 -1.77 -0.77
C PRO A 342 -10.45 -2.02 0.59
N THR A 343 -10.94 -1.34 1.62
CA THR A 343 -10.65 -1.62 3.01
C THR A 343 -11.96 -1.66 3.80
N LEU A 344 -12.16 -2.73 4.57
CA LEU A 344 -13.34 -2.91 5.42
C LEU A 344 -12.97 -2.80 6.89
N ILE A 345 -13.80 -2.10 7.66
CA ILE A 345 -13.69 -2.04 9.12
C ILE A 345 -14.95 -2.69 9.69
N TYR A 346 -14.79 -3.84 10.34
CA TYR A 346 -15.85 -4.57 11.02
C TYR A 346 -15.25 -5.48 12.09
N GLU A 347 -16.05 -5.94 13.05
CA GLU A 347 -15.60 -6.81 14.15
C GLU A 347 -14.35 -6.31 14.88
N ASN A 348 -14.25 -4.99 15.07
CA ASN A 348 -13.10 -4.29 15.67
C ASN A 348 -11.77 -4.48 14.92
N GLN A 349 -11.80 -4.87 13.66
CA GLN A 349 -10.62 -5.09 12.82
C GLN A 349 -10.68 -4.28 11.52
N ARG A 350 -9.51 -4.01 10.96
CA ARG A 350 -9.32 -3.42 9.63
C ARG A 350 -8.84 -4.50 8.67
N HIS A 351 -9.64 -4.79 7.66
CA HIS A 351 -9.37 -5.77 6.62
C HIS A 351 -9.05 -5.06 5.31
N GLU A 352 -7.84 -5.23 4.81
CA GLU A 352 -7.36 -4.58 3.60
C GLU A 352 -7.46 -5.53 2.41
N GLY A 353 -7.97 -5.02 1.27
CA GLY A 353 -8.10 -5.77 0.03
C GLY A 353 -9.44 -6.49 -0.13
N LEU A 354 -9.46 -7.42 -1.09
CA LEU A 354 -10.66 -8.15 -1.48
C LEU A 354 -11.31 -8.90 -0.31
N TYR A 355 -12.58 -8.63 -0.04
CA TYR A 355 -13.34 -9.40 0.93
C TYR A 355 -13.47 -10.87 0.49
N LYS A 356 -13.11 -11.76 1.40
CA LYS A 356 -13.26 -13.21 1.26
C LYS A 356 -14.17 -13.71 2.36
N ALA A 357 -15.30 -14.30 2.00
CA ALA A 357 -16.16 -14.93 3.00
C ALA A 357 -15.35 -16.02 3.72
N SER A 358 -15.41 -16.05 5.05
CA SER A 358 -14.92 -17.19 5.83
C SER A 358 -15.72 -18.42 5.44
N LYS A 359 -15.03 -19.51 5.09
CA LYS A 359 -15.68 -20.82 4.82
C LYS A 359 -16.24 -21.39 6.09
#